data_3792170c5906ca876c1435765ebf3141
#
_entry.id   3792170c5906ca876c1435765ebf3141
#
_cell.length_a   1.000
_cell.length_b   1.000
_cell.length_c   1.000
_cell.angle_alpha   90.00
_cell.angle_beta   90.00
_cell.angle_gamma   90.00
#
_symmetry.space_group_name_H-M   'P 1'
#
loop_
_entity.id
_entity.type
_entity.pdbx_description
1 polymer ?
#
loop_
_entity_poly.entity_id
_entity_poly.type
_entity_poly.pdbx_seq_one_letter_code
_entity_poly.pdbx_strand_id
1 'polypeptide(L)'
;MNITELSIRRPVTTIMIFVSLVVIGLIAAFRLPLESQPEVSPPFFFVQLPYPGSTPEEVERNLVRPVEEALATMPGIKSMNANATADGGGVFVQFSDWSRDVAIAASEARERIDVVRDELPDDFRRYFVRRWSTGDQEAISLRLTSDDDLTARGDLIERSLKQRLERLPGVARVEVEGVPTEEVLIAIEPDRLGANGVGLNELVARLQASNFSVSAGQITDGGRRLQVQPKGELVDLQALRDLPIAANGTRLSDIAEVVMQPQRMNYVRQIDGKPAVGVDIYKERAANLVELSAAVRREVQALQRDPALRGIAIEVTDDQGKEVTSSLIALAEAGGIGLLLSIAVLFFFLRHWPSTLMVTTAIPICFVMTLGFMYFVGITLNILSMMGLLLAVGMLVDNAVVVVESIYQEREKYPDQPRLASVIGTRHVAIALSAGTLCHCIVFLPMMFGETNMITIYLTQLAVTISVSLLASWLVAISLIPMLSA
;
A
#
# COMPACT_ATOMS: atom_id res chain seq x y z
N MET A 1 -42.31 19.55 15.53
CA MET A 1 -42.76 18.43 14.67
C MET A 1 -41.67 17.37 14.71
N ASN A 2 -41.93 16.21 15.26
CA ASN A 2 -40.93 15.18 15.45
C ASN A 2 -40.70 14.44 14.11
N ILE A 3 -39.48 13.94 13.87
CA ILE A 3 -39.10 13.19 12.64
C ILE A 3 -40.12 12.06 12.37
N THR A 4 -40.53 11.35 13.41
CA THR A 4 -41.52 10.27 13.38
C THR A 4 -42.89 10.74 12.84
N GLU A 5 -43.40 11.88 13.35
CA GLU A 5 -44.68 12.44 12.85
C GLU A 5 -44.57 12.88 11.41
N LEU A 6 -43.44 13.46 11.00
CA LEU A 6 -43.20 13.88 9.62
C LEU A 6 -43.18 12.66 8.69
N SER A 7 -42.51 11.57 9.07
CA SER A 7 -42.39 10.35 8.29
C SER A 7 -43.76 9.66 8.08
N ILE A 8 -44.60 9.63 9.12
CA ILE A 8 -45.95 9.01 9.03
C ILE A 8 -46.91 9.90 8.25
N ARG A 9 -46.81 11.25 8.35
CA ARG A 9 -47.67 12.18 7.60
C ARG A 9 -47.32 12.23 6.12
N ARG A 10 -46.04 11.99 5.76
CA ARG A 10 -45.59 12.04 4.36
C ARG A 10 -44.87 10.73 3.95
N PRO A 11 -45.59 9.61 3.90
CA PRO A 11 -44.99 8.30 3.69
C PRO A 11 -44.27 8.19 2.34
N VAL A 12 -44.84 8.75 1.27
CA VAL A 12 -44.21 8.73 -0.07
C VAL A 12 -42.85 9.46 -0.04
N THR A 13 -42.77 10.62 0.62
CA THR A 13 -41.53 11.38 0.74
C THR A 13 -40.46 10.58 1.54
N THR A 14 -40.86 9.92 2.62
CA THR A 14 -39.99 9.11 3.44
C THR A 14 -39.44 7.90 2.65
N ILE A 15 -40.33 7.17 1.95
CA ILE A 15 -39.89 6.04 1.11
C ILE A 15 -38.92 6.51 0.03
N MET A 16 -39.23 7.62 -0.67
CA MET A 16 -38.34 8.13 -1.72
C MET A 16 -36.98 8.54 -1.20
N ILE A 17 -36.89 9.13 0.01
CA ILE A 17 -35.59 9.45 0.66
C ILE A 17 -34.82 8.16 0.91
N PHE A 18 -35.41 7.15 1.54
CA PHE A 18 -34.71 5.90 1.82
C PHE A 18 -34.36 5.11 0.55
N VAL A 19 -35.23 5.07 -0.45
CA VAL A 19 -34.92 4.48 -1.76
C VAL A 19 -33.74 5.20 -2.42
N SER A 20 -33.72 6.55 -2.37
CA SER A 20 -32.58 7.32 -2.91
C SER A 20 -31.30 7.02 -2.16
N LEU A 21 -31.30 6.94 -0.83
CA LEU A 21 -30.15 6.60 -0.02
C LEU A 21 -29.65 5.18 -0.32
N VAL A 22 -30.57 4.22 -0.49
CA VAL A 22 -30.22 2.83 -0.86
C VAL A 22 -29.63 2.78 -2.26
N VAL A 23 -30.22 3.48 -3.24
CA VAL A 23 -29.67 3.52 -4.61
C VAL A 23 -28.27 4.12 -4.63
N ILE A 24 -28.08 5.25 -3.95
CA ILE A 24 -26.77 5.89 -3.82
C ILE A 24 -25.77 4.94 -3.12
N GLY A 25 -26.19 4.30 -2.04
CA GLY A 25 -25.36 3.35 -1.31
C GLY A 25 -24.97 2.12 -2.13
N LEU A 26 -25.89 1.59 -2.94
CA LEU A 26 -25.60 0.49 -3.87
C LEU A 26 -24.60 0.91 -4.95
N ILE A 27 -24.77 2.09 -5.55
CA ILE A 27 -23.80 2.63 -6.52
C ILE A 27 -22.43 2.79 -5.86
N ALA A 28 -22.40 3.32 -4.63
CA ALA A 28 -21.19 3.49 -3.86
C ALA A 28 -20.52 2.15 -3.55
N ALA A 29 -21.27 1.12 -3.17
CA ALA A 29 -20.76 -0.22 -2.88
C ALA A 29 -19.94 -0.81 -4.04
N PHE A 30 -20.39 -0.57 -5.29
CA PHE A 30 -19.65 -1.01 -6.50
C PHE A 30 -18.47 -0.10 -6.86
N ARG A 31 -18.37 1.09 -6.28
CA ARG A 31 -17.31 2.05 -6.56
C ARG A 31 -16.31 2.21 -5.44
N LEU A 32 -16.57 1.63 -4.28
CA LEU A 32 -15.63 1.66 -3.15
C LEU A 32 -14.34 0.93 -3.53
N PRO A 33 -13.18 1.58 -3.36
CA PRO A 33 -11.89 0.91 -3.55
C PRO A 33 -11.75 -0.24 -2.56
N LEU A 34 -11.28 -1.38 -3.09
CA LEU A 34 -10.99 -2.58 -2.31
C LEU A 34 -9.49 -2.61 -2.02
N GLU A 35 -9.13 -2.54 -0.76
CA GLU A 35 -7.75 -2.52 -0.29
C GLU A 35 -7.55 -3.48 0.88
N SER A 36 -6.33 -3.98 1.07
CA SER A 36 -6.01 -4.79 2.25
C SER A 36 -6.01 -3.93 3.52
N GLN A 37 -5.35 -2.78 3.45
CA GLN A 37 -5.19 -1.84 4.55
C GLN A 37 -5.45 -0.42 4.06
N PRO A 38 -5.85 0.52 4.95
CA PRO A 38 -5.96 1.93 4.59
C PRO A 38 -4.60 2.48 4.18
N GLU A 39 -4.56 3.35 3.17
CA GLU A 39 -3.33 4.03 2.77
C GLU A 39 -2.89 4.98 3.87
N VAL A 40 -1.74 4.69 4.47
CA VAL A 40 -1.11 5.51 5.51
C VAL A 40 0.32 5.83 5.09
N SER A 41 0.66 7.10 5.07
CA SER A 41 2.02 7.60 4.88
C SER A 41 2.50 8.23 6.18
N PRO A 42 3.24 7.49 7.03
CA PRO A 42 3.71 8.03 8.29
C PRO A 42 4.64 9.22 8.05
N PRO A 43 4.71 10.20 8.96
CA PRO A 43 5.47 11.43 8.77
C PRO A 43 6.96 11.22 9.00
N PHE A 44 7.57 10.37 8.18
CA PHE A 44 9.01 10.17 8.19
C PHE A 44 9.56 9.87 6.80
N PHE A 45 10.83 10.13 6.61
CA PHE A 45 11.61 9.64 5.48
C PHE A 45 12.99 9.19 5.94
N PHE A 46 13.64 8.42 5.09
CA PHE A 46 14.99 7.94 5.30
C PHE A 46 15.88 8.41 4.14
N VAL A 47 17.02 9.02 4.48
CA VAL A 47 18.07 9.39 3.52
C VAL A 47 19.14 8.31 3.57
N GLN A 48 19.35 7.65 2.45
CA GLN A 48 20.41 6.65 2.29
C GLN A 48 21.57 7.27 1.53
N LEU A 49 22.78 7.12 2.07
CA LEU A 49 24.03 7.70 1.61
C LEU A 49 25.04 6.58 1.33
N PRO A 50 24.96 5.87 0.16
CA PRO A 50 25.91 4.82 -0.16
C PRO A 50 27.31 5.39 -0.40
N TYR A 51 28.30 4.91 0.37
CA TYR A 51 29.69 5.35 0.26
C TYR A 51 30.63 4.21 0.69
N PRO A 52 30.80 3.17 -0.14
CA PRO A 52 31.59 2.00 0.21
C PRO A 52 33.08 2.30 0.17
N GLY A 53 33.82 1.62 1.06
CA GLY A 53 35.28 1.67 1.10
C GLY A 53 35.88 2.71 2.02
N SER A 54 35.09 3.34 2.90
CA SER A 54 35.52 4.27 3.94
C SER A 54 35.37 3.67 5.32
N THR A 55 35.98 4.29 6.32
CA THR A 55 35.74 3.93 7.72
C THR A 55 34.41 4.55 8.21
N PRO A 56 33.72 3.94 9.18
CA PRO A 56 32.49 4.52 9.75
C PRO A 56 32.69 5.94 10.29
N GLU A 57 33.85 6.24 10.85
CA GLU A 57 34.22 7.57 11.38
C GLU A 57 34.38 8.60 10.27
N GLU A 58 34.92 8.21 9.11
CA GLU A 58 35.03 9.09 7.94
C GLU A 58 33.65 9.34 7.32
N VAL A 59 32.83 8.29 7.18
CA VAL A 59 31.45 8.39 6.70
C VAL A 59 30.63 9.32 7.61
N GLU A 60 30.74 9.16 8.94
CA GLU A 60 30.05 10.02 9.89
C GLU A 60 30.47 11.48 9.73
N ARG A 61 31.77 11.75 9.75
CA ARG A 61 32.30 13.12 9.75
C ARG A 61 32.12 13.84 8.42
N ASN A 62 32.36 13.15 7.30
CA ASN A 62 32.46 13.80 5.98
C ASN A 62 31.17 13.70 5.17
N LEU A 63 30.23 12.81 5.55
CA LEU A 63 29.02 12.56 4.77
C LEU A 63 27.75 12.69 5.62
N VAL A 64 27.65 11.95 6.73
CA VAL A 64 26.39 11.89 7.51
C VAL A 64 26.17 13.21 8.25
N ARG A 65 27.19 13.76 8.92
CA ARG A 65 27.08 14.98 9.70
C ARG A 65 26.69 16.21 8.89
N PRO A 66 27.30 16.54 7.74
CA PRO A 66 26.87 17.66 6.90
C PRO A 66 25.43 17.53 6.44
N VAL A 67 25.02 16.30 6.05
CA VAL A 67 23.63 16.04 5.65
C VAL A 67 22.67 16.17 6.83
N GLU A 68 23.03 15.66 8.00
CA GLU A 68 22.23 15.79 9.23
C GLU A 68 22.03 17.26 9.62
N GLU A 69 23.09 18.06 9.60
CA GLU A 69 23.05 19.50 9.90
C GLU A 69 22.15 20.26 8.89
N ALA A 70 22.25 19.95 7.61
CA ALA A 70 21.38 20.52 6.58
C ALA A 70 19.91 20.16 6.82
N LEU A 71 19.61 18.91 7.13
CA LEU A 71 18.26 18.43 7.38
C LEU A 71 17.69 18.95 8.72
N ALA A 72 18.53 19.20 9.74
CA ALA A 72 18.10 19.72 11.03
C ALA A 72 17.40 21.09 10.93
N THR A 73 17.63 21.82 9.85
CA THR A 73 16.99 23.11 9.59
C THR A 73 15.54 22.99 9.10
N MET A 74 15.03 21.78 8.83
CA MET A 74 13.64 21.55 8.42
C MET A 74 12.68 21.77 9.59
N PRO A 75 11.54 22.45 9.35
CA PRO A 75 10.57 22.71 10.42
C PRO A 75 9.81 21.44 10.81
N GLY A 76 9.45 21.34 12.11
CA GLY A 76 8.55 20.30 12.60
C GLY A 76 9.16 18.92 12.81
N ILE A 77 10.48 18.79 12.83
CA ILE A 77 11.17 17.56 13.18
C ILE A 77 10.87 17.17 14.62
N LYS A 78 10.42 15.94 14.82
CA LYS A 78 10.21 15.33 16.14
C LYS A 78 11.49 14.64 16.63
N SER A 79 12.11 13.88 15.75
CA SER A 79 13.37 13.18 16.03
C SER A 79 14.14 12.97 14.74
N MET A 80 15.45 12.94 14.87
CA MET A 80 16.37 12.61 13.80
C MET A 80 17.40 11.63 14.36
N ASN A 81 17.65 10.55 13.62
CA ASN A 81 18.65 9.54 13.98
C ASN A 81 19.52 9.28 12.77
N ALA A 82 20.82 9.26 12.97
CA ALA A 82 21.77 8.98 11.92
C ALA A 82 22.63 7.78 12.27
N ASN A 83 23.09 7.07 11.25
CA ASN A 83 24.00 5.95 11.38
C ASN A 83 25.07 6.01 10.29
N ALA A 84 26.27 5.55 10.61
CA ALA A 84 27.38 5.41 9.68
C ALA A 84 27.96 4.00 9.74
N THR A 85 28.28 3.44 8.58
CA THR A 85 28.88 2.12 8.38
C THR A 85 30.00 2.21 7.36
N ALA A 86 30.77 1.13 7.16
CA ALA A 86 31.81 1.08 6.12
C ALA A 86 31.26 1.15 4.68
N ASP A 87 29.96 0.85 4.48
CA ASP A 87 29.29 0.89 3.18
C ASP A 87 28.57 2.21 2.91
N GLY A 88 28.58 3.13 3.89
CA GLY A 88 27.89 4.42 3.81
C GLY A 88 27.11 4.75 5.07
N GLY A 89 26.20 5.70 4.96
CA GLY A 89 25.40 6.17 6.09
C GLY A 89 23.92 6.32 5.77
N GLY A 90 23.19 6.70 6.80
CA GLY A 90 21.78 7.01 6.65
C GLY A 90 21.29 7.98 7.71
N VAL A 91 20.28 8.79 7.34
CA VAL A 91 19.62 9.71 8.25
C VAL A 91 18.12 9.44 8.21
N PHE A 92 17.55 9.10 9.34
CA PHE A 92 16.12 8.93 9.55
C PHE A 92 15.54 10.20 10.14
N VAL A 93 14.55 10.79 9.49
CA VAL A 93 13.89 12.02 9.93
C VAL A 93 12.41 11.74 10.16
N GLN A 94 11.95 11.99 11.39
CA GLN A 94 10.55 11.87 11.78
C GLN A 94 9.97 13.24 12.14
N PHE A 95 8.79 13.55 11.63
CA PHE A 95 8.05 14.78 11.95
C PHE A 95 6.98 14.53 13.02
N SER A 96 6.62 15.60 13.73
CA SER A 96 5.55 15.56 14.74
C SER A 96 4.15 15.60 14.12
N ASP A 97 3.99 16.25 12.97
CA ASP A 97 2.70 16.45 12.31
C ASP A 97 2.40 15.33 11.32
N TRP A 98 1.38 14.55 11.62
CA TRP A 98 0.88 13.47 10.75
C TRP A 98 0.08 13.97 9.53
N SER A 99 -0.31 15.24 9.51
CA SER A 99 -0.96 15.85 8.35
C SER A 99 0.04 16.34 7.28
N ARG A 100 1.35 16.34 7.61
CA ARG A 100 2.41 16.79 6.73
C ARG A 100 2.54 15.86 5.53
N ASP A 101 2.52 16.41 4.33
CA ASP A 101 2.83 15.67 3.12
C ASP A 101 4.32 15.28 3.08
N VAL A 102 4.58 14.00 3.25
CA VAL A 102 5.94 13.43 3.26
C VAL A 102 6.61 13.54 1.89
N ALA A 103 5.84 13.60 0.79
CA ALA A 103 6.41 13.79 -0.55
C ALA A 103 7.00 15.19 -0.69
N ILE A 104 6.32 16.20 -0.16
CA ILE A 104 6.83 17.58 -0.10
C ILE A 104 8.05 17.65 0.81
N ALA A 105 7.99 17.03 2.00
CA ALA A 105 9.12 16.99 2.92
C ALA A 105 10.35 16.29 2.32
N ALA A 106 10.16 15.20 1.58
CA ALA A 106 11.25 14.52 0.87
C ALA A 106 11.85 15.36 -0.27
N SER A 107 11.06 16.21 -0.93
CA SER A 107 11.55 17.14 -1.93
C SER A 107 12.33 18.28 -1.30
N GLU A 108 11.87 18.85 -0.18
CA GLU A 108 12.59 19.82 0.62
C GLU A 108 13.92 19.26 1.14
N ALA A 109 13.93 17.98 1.60
CA ALA A 109 15.16 17.33 2.01
C ALA A 109 16.19 17.22 0.89
N ARG A 110 15.77 16.89 -0.34
CA ARG A 110 16.69 16.87 -1.51
C ARG A 110 17.29 18.25 -1.76
N GLU A 111 16.48 19.29 -1.75
CA GLU A 111 16.94 20.67 -1.96
C GLU A 111 18.01 21.05 -0.91
N ARG A 112 17.80 20.70 0.35
CA ARG A 112 18.76 20.98 1.43
C ARG A 112 20.06 20.20 1.30
N ILE A 113 19.98 18.93 0.90
CA ILE A 113 21.16 18.10 0.67
C ILE A 113 21.94 18.64 -0.54
N ASP A 114 21.25 19.08 -1.59
CA ASP A 114 21.90 19.64 -2.78
C ASP A 114 22.61 20.97 -2.48
N VAL A 115 22.16 21.76 -1.51
CA VAL A 115 22.84 23.00 -1.06
C VAL A 115 24.19 22.70 -0.43
N VAL A 116 24.32 21.59 0.33
CA VAL A 116 25.57 21.20 0.98
C VAL A 116 26.41 20.25 0.13
N ARG A 117 26.06 20.07 -1.14
CA ARG A 117 26.72 19.13 -2.05
C ARG A 117 28.22 19.36 -2.17
N ASP A 118 28.64 20.63 -2.18
CA ASP A 118 30.06 21.02 -2.29
C ASP A 118 30.87 20.77 -1.02
N GLU A 119 30.19 20.49 0.10
CA GLU A 119 30.82 20.11 1.39
C GLU A 119 31.03 18.59 1.50
N LEU A 120 30.37 17.81 0.61
CA LEU A 120 30.50 16.36 0.59
C LEU A 120 31.71 15.92 -0.22
N PRO A 121 32.24 14.70 -0.01
CA PRO A 121 33.35 14.19 -0.78
C PRO A 121 33.11 14.23 -2.29
N ASP A 122 34.14 14.62 -3.08
CA ASP A 122 34.04 14.76 -4.56
C ASP A 122 33.65 13.44 -5.25
N ASP A 123 33.99 12.31 -4.66
CA ASP A 123 33.68 10.97 -5.16
C ASP A 123 32.31 10.44 -4.68
N PHE A 124 31.61 11.18 -3.81
CA PHE A 124 30.22 10.86 -3.42
C PHE A 124 29.27 11.09 -4.58
N ARG A 125 28.70 10.02 -5.11
CA ARG A 125 27.96 10.05 -6.37
C ARG A 125 26.46 10.32 -6.23
N ARG A 126 25.80 9.66 -5.28
CA ARG A 126 24.34 9.68 -5.20
C ARG A 126 23.84 9.43 -3.78
N TYR A 127 22.65 9.95 -3.52
CA TYR A 127 21.87 9.67 -2.32
C TYR A 127 20.45 9.30 -2.71
N PHE A 128 19.73 8.69 -1.79
CA PHE A 128 18.32 8.34 -1.99
C PHE A 128 17.51 8.85 -0.80
N VAL A 129 16.45 9.61 -1.10
CA VAL A 129 15.43 9.97 -0.09
C VAL A 129 14.26 9.02 -0.27
N ARG A 130 14.12 8.10 0.66
CA ARG A 130 13.07 7.08 0.65
C ARG A 130 12.00 7.42 1.67
N ARG A 131 10.77 7.45 1.23
CA ARG A 131 9.58 7.51 2.08
C ARG A 131 8.95 6.13 2.11
N TRP A 132 8.10 5.91 3.09
CA TRP A 132 7.35 4.68 3.22
C TRP A 132 5.85 4.98 3.24
N SER A 133 5.06 4.15 2.59
CA SER A 133 3.61 4.17 2.60
C SER A 133 3.08 2.73 2.59
N THR A 134 1.95 2.49 3.23
CA THR A 134 1.26 1.19 3.11
C THR A 134 0.83 0.91 1.67
N GLY A 135 0.61 1.95 0.87
CA GLY A 135 0.30 1.82 -0.57
C GLY A 135 1.49 1.42 -1.44
N ASP A 136 2.72 1.49 -0.90
CA ASP A 136 3.96 1.07 -1.60
C ASP A 136 4.32 -0.40 -1.32
N GLN A 137 3.45 -1.16 -0.62
CA GLN A 137 3.66 -2.58 -0.38
C GLN A 137 3.34 -3.42 -1.64
N GLU A 138 3.99 -4.57 -1.75
CA GLU A 138 3.72 -5.54 -2.79
C GLU A 138 2.26 -6.04 -2.72
N ALA A 139 1.56 -5.99 -3.83
CA ALA A 139 0.20 -6.49 -3.92
C ALA A 139 0.17 -8.02 -4.00
N ILE A 140 1.18 -8.59 -4.66
CA ILE A 140 1.35 -10.04 -4.82
C ILE A 140 2.83 -10.35 -4.83
N SER A 141 3.23 -11.36 -4.05
CA SER A 141 4.58 -11.91 -4.04
C SER A 141 4.59 -13.32 -4.62
N LEU A 142 5.46 -13.52 -5.59
CA LEU A 142 5.72 -14.82 -6.20
C LEU A 142 7.11 -15.32 -5.82
N ARG A 143 7.24 -16.62 -5.74
CA ARG A 143 8.56 -17.27 -5.57
C ARG A 143 8.75 -18.31 -6.65
N LEU A 144 9.88 -18.21 -7.32
CA LEU A 144 10.29 -19.12 -8.37
C LEU A 144 11.30 -20.09 -7.77
N THR A 145 11.07 -21.38 -7.94
CA THR A 145 12.01 -22.42 -7.52
C THR A 145 12.28 -23.35 -8.69
N SER A 146 13.49 -23.91 -8.74
CA SER A 146 13.89 -24.90 -9.74
C SER A 146 14.93 -25.84 -9.13
N ASP A 147 15.07 -27.03 -9.70
CA ASP A 147 16.18 -27.93 -9.40
C ASP A 147 17.48 -27.47 -10.09
N ASP A 148 17.35 -26.67 -11.16
CA ASP A 148 18.45 -26.03 -11.86
C ASP A 148 18.79 -24.66 -11.24
N ASP A 149 19.98 -24.16 -11.53
CA ASP A 149 20.38 -22.82 -11.10
C ASP A 149 19.56 -21.74 -11.81
N LEU A 150 18.67 -21.07 -11.03
CA LEU A 150 17.85 -19.96 -11.51
C LEU A 150 18.66 -18.70 -11.82
N THR A 151 19.85 -18.56 -11.23
CA THR A 151 20.69 -17.38 -11.45
C THR A 151 21.18 -17.31 -12.90
N ALA A 152 21.47 -18.46 -13.51
CA ALA A 152 21.82 -18.57 -14.93
C ALA A 152 20.64 -18.30 -15.89
N ARG A 153 19.39 -18.27 -15.36
CA ARG A 153 18.16 -18.04 -16.14
C ARG A 153 17.57 -16.64 -15.93
N GLY A 154 18.34 -15.69 -15.41
CA GLY A 154 17.87 -14.34 -15.13
C GLY A 154 17.23 -13.63 -16.32
N ASP A 155 17.87 -13.70 -17.48
CA ASP A 155 17.36 -13.15 -18.74
C ASP A 155 16.01 -13.75 -19.15
N LEU A 156 15.82 -15.05 -18.91
CA LEU A 156 14.57 -15.73 -19.20
C LEU A 156 13.46 -15.24 -18.25
N ILE A 157 13.77 -15.10 -16.98
CA ILE A 157 12.82 -14.59 -15.97
C ILE A 157 12.42 -13.17 -16.31
N GLU A 158 13.39 -12.30 -16.65
CA GLU A 158 13.14 -10.90 -17.02
C GLU A 158 12.23 -10.82 -18.26
N ARG A 159 12.54 -11.51 -19.34
CA ARG A 159 11.82 -11.40 -20.62
C ARG A 159 10.50 -12.16 -20.64
N SER A 160 10.47 -13.38 -20.12
CA SER A 160 9.31 -14.26 -20.25
C SER A 160 8.32 -14.14 -19.12
N LEU A 161 8.75 -13.69 -17.91
CA LEU A 161 7.88 -13.59 -16.76
C LEU A 161 7.63 -12.13 -16.39
N LYS A 162 8.67 -11.36 -16.05
CA LYS A 162 8.51 -9.97 -15.60
C LYS A 162 7.80 -9.09 -16.61
N GLN A 163 8.25 -9.06 -17.87
CA GLN A 163 7.63 -8.26 -18.92
C GLN A 163 6.17 -8.63 -19.20
N ARG A 164 5.77 -9.88 -19.01
CA ARG A 164 4.37 -10.28 -19.15
C ARG A 164 3.51 -9.80 -18.01
N LEU A 165 4.03 -9.86 -16.78
CA LEU A 165 3.35 -9.36 -15.60
C LEU A 165 3.23 -7.82 -15.62
N GLU A 166 4.25 -7.11 -16.07
CA GLU A 166 4.24 -5.64 -16.21
C GLU A 166 3.20 -5.11 -17.22
N ARG A 167 2.80 -5.94 -18.19
CA ARG A 167 1.76 -5.57 -19.18
C ARG A 167 0.34 -5.72 -18.65
N LEU A 168 0.16 -6.30 -17.48
CA LEU A 168 -1.18 -6.46 -16.91
C LEU A 168 -1.72 -5.09 -16.45
N PRO A 169 -3.01 -4.81 -16.71
CA PRO A 169 -3.61 -3.57 -16.26
C PRO A 169 -3.59 -3.46 -14.74
N GLY A 170 -3.18 -2.31 -14.23
CA GLY A 170 -3.08 -2.04 -12.80
C GLY A 170 -1.76 -2.44 -12.15
N VAL A 171 -0.81 -3.01 -12.89
CA VAL A 171 0.56 -3.24 -12.43
C VAL A 171 1.38 -1.96 -12.62
N ALA A 172 1.93 -1.42 -11.54
CA ALA A 172 2.83 -0.26 -11.59
C ALA A 172 4.26 -0.68 -11.94
N ARG A 173 4.73 -1.78 -11.33
CA ARG A 173 6.07 -2.32 -11.54
C ARG A 173 6.14 -3.76 -11.04
N VAL A 174 7.13 -4.49 -11.54
CA VAL A 174 7.50 -5.82 -11.08
C VAL A 174 8.98 -5.82 -10.70
N GLU A 175 9.29 -6.20 -9.49
CA GLU A 175 10.67 -6.32 -8.99
C GLU A 175 11.06 -7.80 -8.96
N VAL A 176 12.25 -8.11 -9.50
CA VAL A 176 12.82 -9.46 -9.46
C VAL A 176 14.04 -9.42 -8.55
N GLU A 177 14.02 -10.23 -7.52
CA GLU A 177 15.07 -10.28 -6.52
C GLU A 177 15.63 -11.70 -6.38
N GLY A 178 16.94 -11.78 -6.14
CA GLY A 178 17.62 -13.06 -6.02
C GLY A 178 18.21 -13.60 -7.33
N VAL A 179 18.18 -12.80 -8.41
CA VAL A 179 18.93 -13.04 -9.62
C VAL A 179 20.13 -12.08 -9.61
N PRO A 180 21.37 -12.58 -9.45
CA PRO A 180 22.54 -11.73 -9.52
C PRO A 180 22.70 -11.19 -10.95
N THR A 181 22.98 -9.91 -11.06
CA THR A 181 23.43 -9.31 -12.33
C THR A 181 24.86 -9.76 -12.62
N GLU A 182 25.20 -9.87 -13.89
CA GLU A 182 26.59 -10.13 -14.26
C GLU A 182 27.44 -8.88 -13.99
N GLU A 183 28.62 -9.08 -13.41
CA GLU A 183 29.62 -8.04 -13.18
C GLU A 183 30.97 -8.44 -13.78
N VAL A 184 31.77 -7.45 -14.14
CA VAL A 184 33.17 -7.64 -14.51
C VAL A 184 34.02 -7.46 -13.27
N LEU A 185 34.57 -8.57 -12.76
CA LEU A 185 35.54 -8.55 -11.68
C LEU A 185 36.94 -8.29 -12.24
N ILE A 186 37.58 -7.24 -11.73
CA ILE A 186 39.01 -6.94 -11.99
C ILE A 186 39.77 -7.28 -10.71
N ALA A 187 40.28 -8.49 -10.63
CA ALA A 187 41.06 -8.98 -9.47
C ALA A 187 42.51 -8.52 -9.62
N ILE A 188 42.90 -7.48 -8.90
CA ILE A 188 44.21 -6.89 -8.95
C ILE A 188 45.19 -7.74 -8.15
N GLU A 189 46.35 -8.07 -8.73
CA GLU A 189 47.46 -8.75 -8.05
C GLU A 189 48.47 -7.69 -7.54
N PRO A 190 48.58 -7.47 -6.22
CA PRO A 190 49.42 -6.41 -5.65
C PRO A 190 50.89 -6.50 -6.08
N ASP A 191 51.43 -7.72 -6.16
CA ASP A 191 52.82 -7.95 -6.55
C ASP A 191 53.10 -7.54 -8.01
N ARG A 192 52.15 -7.85 -8.91
CA ARG A 192 52.25 -7.43 -10.32
C ARG A 192 52.05 -5.92 -10.49
N LEU A 193 51.16 -5.34 -9.70
CA LEU A 193 50.93 -3.89 -9.69
C LEU A 193 52.20 -3.16 -9.30
N GLY A 194 52.85 -3.58 -8.20
CA GLY A 194 54.11 -3.02 -7.73
C GLY A 194 55.30 -3.23 -8.69
N ALA A 195 55.40 -4.43 -9.31
CA ALA A 195 56.45 -4.73 -10.29
C ALA A 195 56.40 -3.89 -11.54
N ASN A 196 55.17 -3.48 -11.97
CA ASN A 196 54.96 -2.62 -13.13
C ASN A 196 54.95 -1.11 -12.78
N GLY A 197 55.16 -0.75 -11.50
CA GLY A 197 55.23 0.65 -11.04
C GLY A 197 53.92 1.43 -11.18
N VAL A 198 52.78 0.74 -11.17
CA VAL A 198 51.44 1.35 -11.32
C VAL A 198 50.83 1.61 -9.94
N GLY A 199 50.40 2.84 -9.66
CA GLY A 199 49.66 3.17 -8.45
C GLY A 199 48.19 2.76 -8.54
N LEU A 200 47.61 2.25 -7.43
CA LEU A 200 46.19 1.86 -7.41
C LEU A 200 45.28 3.01 -7.77
N ASN A 201 45.54 4.20 -7.24
CA ASN A 201 44.70 5.39 -7.57
C ASN A 201 44.81 5.79 -9.06
N GLU A 202 46.00 5.64 -9.65
CA GLU A 202 46.21 5.88 -11.09
C GLU A 202 45.44 4.88 -11.94
N LEU A 203 45.46 3.59 -11.54
CA LEU A 203 44.65 2.55 -12.19
C LEU A 203 43.16 2.88 -12.14
N VAL A 204 42.61 3.23 -10.97
CA VAL A 204 41.20 3.58 -10.80
C VAL A 204 40.84 4.78 -11.66
N ALA A 205 41.64 5.85 -11.64
CA ALA A 205 41.43 7.04 -12.46
C ALA A 205 41.45 6.71 -13.95
N ARG A 206 42.35 5.82 -14.38
CA ARG A 206 42.48 5.39 -15.77
C ARG A 206 41.26 4.57 -16.23
N LEU A 207 40.80 3.64 -15.40
CA LEU A 207 39.61 2.84 -15.68
C LEU A 207 38.36 3.74 -15.79
N GLN A 208 38.19 4.70 -14.88
CA GLN A 208 37.09 5.68 -14.92
C GLN A 208 37.12 6.55 -16.18
N ALA A 209 38.31 6.96 -16.62
CA ALA A 209 38.49 7.77 -17.81
C ALA A 209 38.37 6.99 -19.14
N SER A 210 38.43 5.66 -19.11
CA SER A 210 38.51 4.83 -20.31
C SER A 210 37.17 4.37 -20.85
N ASN A 211 36.10 4.37 -20.02
CA ASN A 211 34.76 3.98 -20.46
C ASN A 211 33.83 5.20 -20.52
N PHE A 212 33.86 5.89 -21.65
CA PHE A 212 33.08 7.13 -21.82
C PHE A 212 32.42 7.23 -23.21
N SER A 213 31.29 7.93 -23.25
CA SER A 213 30.65 8.37 -24.47
C SER A 213 30.26 9.82 -24.30
N VAL A 214 30.94 10.71 -25.01
CA VAL A 214 30.76 12.15 -24.89
C VAL A 214 30.33 12.74 -26.23
N SER A 215 29.36 13.63 -26.24
CA SER A 215 29.03 14.41 -27.43
C SER A 215 30.02 15.59 -27.58
N ALA A 216 30.86 15.57 -28.61
CA ALA A 216 31.83 16.64 -28.90
C ALA A 216 31.23 17.76 -29.77
N GLY A 217 29.92 17.80 -29.92
CA GLY A 217 29.21 18.82 -30.69
C GLY A 217 29.03 18.47 -32.17
N GLN A 218 28.83 19.47 -33.01
CA GLN A 218 28.54 19.32 -34.43
C GLN A 218 29.59 20.04 -35.26
N ILE A 219 30.05 19.38 -36.33
CA ILE A 219 30.93 19.99 -37.36
C ILE A 219 30.09 20.18 -38.62
N THR A 220 30.23 21.34 -39.26
CA THR A 220 29.62 21.60 -40.58
C THR A 220 30.70 21.43 -41.64
N ASP A 221 30.53 20.42 -42.49
CA ASP A 221 31.41 20.16 -43.62
C ASP A 221 30.59 20.06 -44.91
N GLY A 222 30.92 20.84 -45.91
CA GLY A 222 30.25 20.83 -47.20
C GLY A 222 28.73 21.04 -47.17
N GLY A 223 28.21 21.83 -46.19
CA GLY A 223 26.79 22.10 -46.01
C GLY A 223 26.05 20.95 -45.25
N ARG A 224 26.75 19.92 -44.81
CA ARG A 224 26.23 18.85 -43.97
C ARG A 224 26.64 19.05 -42.51
N ARG A 225 25.70 18.91 -41.60
CA ARG A 225 25.97 18.87 -40.15
C ARG A 225 26.29 17.44 -39.74
N LEU A 226 27.51 17.24 -39.28
CA LEU A 226 28.01 15.98 -38.77
C LEU A 226 28.09 16.06 -37.24
N GLN A 227 27.45 15.14 -36.53
CA GLN A 227 27.61 15.02 -35.08
C GLN A 227 28.89 14.24 -34.77
N VAL A 228 29.75 14.83 -33.98
CA VAL A 228 31.00 14.18 -33.55
C VAL A 228 30.76 13.59 -32.17
N GLN A 229 30.87 12.26 -32.07
CA GLN A 229 30.73 11.54 -30.84
C GLN A 229 31.95 10.64 -30.66
N PRO A 230 33.01 11.10 -29.94
CA PRO A 230 34.08 10.21 -29.57
C PRO A 230 33.53 9.14 -28.63
N LYS A 231 33.76 7.89 -28.99
CA LYS A 231 33.35 6.70 -28.20
C LYS A 231 34.61 6.07 -27.63
N GLY A 232 34.65 6.00 -26.29
CA GLY A 232 35.63 5.23 -25.55
C GLY A 232 34.96 4.03 -24.88
N GLU A 233 33.86 3.51 -25.46
CA GLU A 233 33.14 2.38 -24.89
C GLU A 233 33.97 1.09 -24.99
N LEU A 234 34.12 0.40 -23.89
CA LEU A 234 34.71 -0.93 -23.83
C LEU A 234 33.62 -1.95 -24.21
N VAL A 235 33.71 -2.49 -25.41
CA VAL A 235 32.63 -3.30 -26.03
C VAL A 235 32.62 -4.75 -25.51
N ASP A 236 33.81 -5.27 -25.14
CA ASP A 236 33.97 -6.64 -24.69
C ASP A 236 35.07 -6.76 -23.61
N LEU A 237 35.15 -7.95 -23.00
CA LEU A 237 36.16 -8.26 -21.98
C LEU A 237 37.59 -8.21 -22.53
N GLN A 238 37.79 -8.50 -23.82
CA GLN A 238 39.11 -8.48 -24.40
C GLN A 238 39.59 -7.03 -24.55
N ALA A 239 38.74 -6.11 -24.97
CA ALA A 239 39.05 -4.68 -25.02
C ALA A 239 39.45 -4.13 -23.64
N LEU A 240 38.78 -4.63 -22.59
CA LEU A 240 39.13 -4.26 -21.21
C LEU A 240 40.47 -4.86 -20.77
N ARG A 241 40.75 -6.12 -21.10
CA ARG A 241 42.03 -6.78 -20.80
C ARG A 241 43.20 -6.10 -21.49
N ASP A 242 43.02 -5.67 -22.73
CA ASP A 242 44.02 -5.00 -23.55
C ASP A 242 44.16 -3.50 -23.26
N LEU A 243 43.37 -2.97 -22.32
CA LEU A 243 43.41 -1.56 -21.96
C LEU A 243 44.79 -1.14 -21.46
N PRO A 244 45.48 -0.17 -22.10
CA PRO A 244 46.75 0.35 -21.63
C PRO A 244 46.53 1.21 -20.39
N ILE A 245 47.12 0.80 -19.25
CA ILE A 245 46.96 1.44 -17.94
C ILE A 245 48.12 2.33 -17.55
N ALA A 246 49.26 2.17 -18.18
CA ALA A 246 50.46 2.98 -17.94
C ALA A 246 51.10 3.43 -19.24
N ALA A 247 51.92 4.49 -19.16
CA ALA A 247 52.62 5.07 -20.31
C ALA A 247 53.67 4.14 -20.94
N ASN A 248 54.14 3.15 -20.19
CA ASN A 248 55.08 2.14 -20.67
C ASN A 248 54.43 1.04 -21.51
N GLY A 249 53.10 1.11 -21.72
CA GLY A 249 52.33 0.12 -22.50
C GLY A 249 51.84 -1.06 -21.70
N THR A 250 51.98 -1.08 -20.36
CA THR A 250 51.43 -2.11 -19.47
C THR A 250 49.91 -2.18 -19.65
N ARG A 251 49.37 -3.36 -19.89
CA ARG A 251 47.95 -3.61 -20.05
C ARG A 251 47.29 -4.02 -18.72
N LEU A 252 45.97 -3.89 -18.65
CA LEU A 252 45.23 -4.34 -17.46
C LEU A 252 45.42 -5.84 -17.19
N SER A 253 45.49 -6.68 -18.22
CA SER A 253 45.78 -8.11 -18.11
C SER A 253 47.16 -8.44 -17.51
N ASP A 254 48.12 -7.51 -17.54
CA ASP A 254 49.43 -7.73 -16.98
C ASP A 254 49.46 -7.63 -15.46
N ILE A 255 48.47 -6.93 -14.87
CA ILE A 255 48.41 -6.64 -13.42
C ILE A 255 47.14 -7.17 -12.74
N ALA A 256 46.15 -7.56 -13.50
CA ALA A 256 44.85 -8.03 -12.96
C ALA A 256 44.26 -9.16 -13.80
N GLU A 257 43.56 -10.05 -13.12
CA GLU A 257 42.69 -11.01 -13.76
C GLU A 257 41.31 -10.35 -14.03
N VAL A 258 40.83 -10.40 -15.28
CA VAL A 258 39.54 -9.80 -15.67
C VAL A 258 38.58 -10.91 -16.10
N VAL A 259 37.54 -11.11 -15.31
CA VAL A 259 36.55 -12.19 -15.52
C VAL A 259 35.12 -11.62 -15.42
N MET A 260 34.21 -12.21 -16.18
CA MET A 260 32.78 -12.01 -16.01
C MET A 260 32.29 -13.01 -14.98
N GLN A 261 31.58 -12.56 -13.96
CA GLN A 261 31.02 -13.41 -12.95
C GLN A 261 29.68 -12.88 -12.44
N PRO A 262 28.82 -13.72 -11.85
CA PRO A 262 27.65 -13.23 -11.14
C PRO A 262 28.05 -12.37 -9.94
N GLN A 263 27.36 -11.25 -9.75
CA GLN A 263 27.55 -10.37 -8.61
C GLN A 263 27.30 -11.13 -7.29
N ARG A 264 28.16 -10.95 -6.31
CA ARG A 264 27.96 -11.54 -4.98
C ARG A 264 26.75 -10.94 -4.32
N MET A 265 25.77 -11.77 -3.94
CA MET A 265 24.64 -11.38 -3.15
C MET A 265 24.94 -11.52 -1.65
N ASN A 266 24.50 -10.55 -0.86
CA ASN A 266 24.67 -10.56 0.60
C ASN A 266 23.57 -11.33 1.33
N TYR A 267 22.62 -11.93 0.60
CA TYR A 267 21.50 -12.69 1.14
C TYR A 267 21.21 -13.91 0.26
N VAL A 268 20.56 -14.90 0.87
CA VAL A 268 20.10 -16.11 0.19
C VAL A 268 18.60 -16.25 0.44
N ARG A 269 17.83 -16.51 -0.63
CA ARG A 269 16.42 -16.88 -0.52
C ARG A 269 16.27 -18.37 -0.79
N GLN A 270 15.50 -19.03 0.06
CA GLN A 270 15.20 -20.45 -0.09
C GLN A 270 13.74 -20.73 0.26
N ILE A 271 13.14 -21.70 -0.45
CA ILE A 271 11.87 -22.32 -0.09
C ILE A 271 12.12 -23.84 -0.07
N ASP A 272 11.77 -24.48 1.04
CA ASP A 272 11.96 -25.91 1.26
C ASP A 272 13.40 -26.39 0.96
N GLY A 273 14.39 -25.57 1.30
CA GLY A 273 15.82 -25.84 1.09
C GLY A 273 16.31 -25.63 -0.34
N LYS A 274 15.45 -25.23 -1.29
CA LYS A 274 15.82 -24.90 -2.68
C LYS A 274 16.04 -23.41 -2.85
N PRO A 275 17.06 -22.98 -3.61
CA PRO A 275 17.22 -21.57 -3.97
C PRO A 275 15.96 -21.02 -4.63
N ALA A 276 15.58 -19.80 -4.26
CA ALA A 276 14.36 -19.16 -4.76
C ALA A 276 14.63 -17.74 -5.26
N VAL A 277 13.99 -17.38 -6.36
CA VAL A 277 13.92 -16.02 -6.89
C VAL A 277 12.60 -15.39 -6.49
N GLY A 278 12.65 -14.20 -5.92
CA GLY A 278 11.48 -13.39 -5.57
C GLY A 278 11.00 -12.59 -6.78
N VAL A 279 9.68 -12.53 -6.97
CA VAL A 279 9.05 -11.63 -7.94
C VAL A 279 7.91 -10.94 -7.23
N ASP A 280 8.10 -9.66 -6.96
CA ASP A 280 7.20 -8.84 -6.18
C ASP A 280 6.49 -7.84 -7.11
N ILE A 281 5.16 -7.85 -7.08
CA ILE A 281 4.29 -7.10 -7.99
C ILE A 281 3.63 -5.98 -7.21
N TYR A 282 3.82 -4.76 -7.70
CA TYR A 282 3.28 -3.54 -7.10
C TYR A 282 2.13 -3.00 -7.93
N LYS A 283 1.05 -2.60 -7.24
CA LYS A 283 -0.14 -2.05 -7.91
C LYS A 283 0.01 -0.57 -8.23
N GLU A 284 -0.67 -0.11 -9.27
CA GLU A 284 -0.95 1.32 -9.46
C GLU A 284 -1.88 1.82 -8.35
N ARG A 285 -1.71 3.07 -7.92
CA ARG A 285 -2.47 3.66 -6.80
C ARG A 285 -3.99 3.53 -6.98
N ALA A 286 -4.51 3.73 -8.19
CA ALA A 286 -5.94 3.67 -8.49
C ALA A 286 -6.44 2.25 -8.85
N ALA A 287 -5.55 1.25 -8.93
CA ALA A 287 -5.93 -0.09 -9.35
C ALA A 287 -6.71 -0.85 -8.27
N ASN A 288 -7.72 -1.59 -8.71
CA ASN A 288 -8.47 -2.51 -7.86
C ASN A 288 -7.62 -3.74 -7.55
N LEU A 289 -7.31 -3.94 -6.28
CA LEU A 289 -6.43 -5.00 -5.80
C LEU A 289 -6.97 -6.41 -6.11
N VAL A 290 -8.29 -6.60 -6.02
CA VAL A 290 -8.94 -7.91 -6.29
C VAL A 290 -8.89 -8.26 -7.77
N GLU A 291 -9.14 -7.28 -8.65
CA GLU A 291 -9.06 -7.48 -10.10
C GLU A 291 -7.62 -7.74 -10.54
N LEU A 292 -6.66 -7.02 -9.99
CA LEU A 292 -5.24 -7.21 -10.22
C LEU A 292 -4.81 -8.62 -9.81
N SER A 293 -5.16 -9.05 -8.59
CA SER A 293 -4.87 -10.40 -8.10
C SER A 293 -5.42 -11.47 -9.04
N ALA A 294 -6.68 -11.34 -9.46
CA ALA A 294 -7.29 -12.27 -10.39
C ALA A 294 -6.59 -12.30 -11.77
N ALA A 295 -6.11 -11.15 -12.26
CA ALA A 295 -5.37 -11.06 -13.51
C ALA A 295 -4.00 -11.72 -13.40
N VAL A 296 -3.24 -11.41 -12.32
CA VAL A 296 -1.92 -12.01 -12.06
C VAL A 296 -2.02 -13.53 -11.91
N ARG A 297 -3.01 -14.03 -11.14
CA ARG A 297 -3.20 -15.49 -10.98
C ARG A 297 -3.47 -16.21 -12.30
N ARG A 298 -4.28 -15.61 -13.18
CA ARG A 298 -4.52 -16.16 -14.53
C ARG A 298 -3.24 -16.20 -15.35
N GLU A 299 -2.45 -15.13 -15.27
CA GLU A 299 -1.18 -15.05 -15.99
C GLU A 299 -0.15 -16.03 -15.43
N VAL A 300 -0.05 -16.19 -14.11
CA VAL A 300 0.80 -17.21 -13.47
C VAL A 300 0.43 -18.62 -13.93
N GLN A 301 -0.87 -18.95 -14.02
CA GLN A 301 -1.31 -20.23 -14.57
C GLN A 301 -0.94 -20.42 -16.04
N ALA A 302 -0.94 -19.35 -16.83
CA ALA A 302 -0.50 -19.39 -18.23
C ALA A 302 1.03 -19.59 -18.32
N LEU A 303 1.79 -18.88 -17.47
CA LEU A 303 3.25 -18.99 -17.35
C LEU A 303 3.72 -20.39 -16.92
N GLN A 304 3.00 -21.06 -16.01
CA GLN A 304 3.29 -22.44 -15.59
C GLN A 304 3.15 -23.45 -16.74
N ARG A 305 2.37 -23.12 -17.77
CA ARG A 305 2.19 -23.96 -18.97
C ARG A 305 3.14 -23.60 -20.10
N ASP A 306 3.90 -22.52 -19.95
CA ASP A 306 4.82 -22.03 -20.98
C ASP A 306 6.04 -22.98 -21.10
N PRO A 307 6.31 -23.55 -22.29
CA PRO A 307 7.46 -24.42 -22.48
C PRO A 307 8.81 -23.77 -22.16
N ALA A 308 8.92 -22.45 -22.31
CA ALA A 308 10.14 -21.69 -22.00
C ALA A 308 10.48 -21.70 -20.50
N LEU A 309 9.45 -21.76 -19.61
CA LEU A 309 9.60 -21.79 -18.16
C LEU A 309 9.55 -23.21 -17.58
N ARG A 310 9.69 -24.22 -18.43
CA ARG A 310 9.66 -25.63 -18.01
C ARG A 310 10.76 -25.90 -16.96
N GLY A 311 10.38 -26.54 -15.85
CA GLY A 311 11.28 -26.83 -14.72
C GLY A 311 11.37 -25.70 -13.69
N ILE A 312 10.67 -24.57 -13.90
CA ILE A 312 10.53 -23.51 -12.90
C ILE A 312 9.13 -23.62 -12.27
N ALA A 313 9.08 -23.88 -10.98
CA ALA A 313 7.84 -23.81 -10.22
C ALA A 313 7.60 -22.36 -9.81
N ILE A 314 6.36 -21.87 -10.02
CA ILE A 314 5.93 -20.51 -9.63
C ILE A 314 4.90 -20.66 -8.53
N GLU A 315 5.23 -20.20 -7.34
CA GLU A 315 4.37 -20.23 -6.16
C GLU A 315 3.95 -18.82 -5.78
N VAL A 316 2.66 -18.63 -5.46
CA VAL A 316 2.13 -17.38 -4.92
C VAL A 316 2.22 -17.47 -3.40
N THR A 317 3.17 -16.76 -2.81
CA THR A 317 3.43 -16.79 -1.36
C THR A 317 2.60 -15.79 -0.60
N ASP A 318 2.34 -14.65 -1.19
CA ASP A 318 1.48 -13.62 -0.63
C ASP A 318 0.55 -13.04 -1.71
N ASP A 319 -0.71 -12.78 -1.35
CA ASP A 319 -1.71 -12.21 -2.25
C ASP A 319 -2.74 -11.41 -1.45
N GLN A 320 -2.50 -10.13 -1.35
CA GLN A 320 -3.39 -9.21 -0.64
C GLN A 320 -4.81 -9.17 -1.25
N GLY A 321 -4.95 -9.36 -2.57
CA GLY A 321 -6.27 -9.40 -3.22
C GLY A 321 -7.09 -10.63 -2.82
N LYS A 322 -6.43 -11.77 -2.60
CA LYS A 322 -7.07 -12.97 -2.05
C LYS A 322 -7.49 -12.75 -0.61
N GLU A 323 -6.67 -12.09 0.21
CA GLU A 323 -7.01 -11.78 1.61
C GLU A 323 -8.24 -10.88 1.69
N VAL A 324 -8.31 -9.82 0.88
CA VAL A 324 -9.49 -8.95 0.78
C VAL A 324 -10.72 -9.75 0.34
N THR A 325 -10.60 -10.59 -0.69
CA THR A 325 -11.71 -11.42 -1.17
C THR A 325 -12.20 -12.38 -0.09
N SER A 326 -11.27 -13.04 0.64
CA SER A 326 -11.60 -13.94 1.75
C SER A 326 -12.31 -13.19 2.88
N SER A 327 -11.88 -11.98 3.19
CA SER A 327 -12.51 -11.12 4.20
C SER A 327 -13.93 -10.69 3.79
N LEU A 328 -14.14 -10.37 2.50
CA LEU A 328 -15.47 -10.06 1.96
C LEU A 328 -16.42 -11.26 2.04
N ILE A 329 -15.93 -12.45 1.71
CA ILE A 329 -16.71 -13.68 1.81
C ILE A 329 -17.05 -13.96 3.27
N ALA A 330 -16.09 -13.86 4.19
CA ALA A 330 -16.30 -14.05 5.62
C ALA A 330 -17.32 -13.02 6.18
N LEU A 331 -17.26 -11.76 5.74
CA LEU A 331 -18.24 -10.74 6.10
C LEU A 331 -19.66 -11.12 5.61
N ALA A 332 -19.77 -11.58 4.35
CA ALA A 332 -21.05 -11.98 3.77
C ALA A 332 -21.63 -13.22 4.48
N GLU A 333 -20.80 -14.22 4.76
CA GLU A 333 -21.20 -15.43 5.49
C GLU A 333 -21.62 -15.12 6.95
N ALA A 334 -20.78 -14.40 7.69
CA ALA A 334 -21.08 -14.04 9.07
C ALA A 334 -22.29 -13.09 9.16
N GLY A 335 -22.40 -12.13 8.24
CA GLY A 335 -23.56 -11.25 8.12
C GLY A 335 -24.84 -12.01 7.77
N GLY A 336 -24.77 -12.98 6.86
CA GLY A 336 -25.89 -13.85 6.49
C GLY A 336 -26.34 -14.75 7.65
N ILE A 337 -25.41 -15.39 8.34
CA ILE A 337 -25.69 -16.21 9.53
C ILE A 337 -26.30 -15.34 10.64
N GLY A 338 -25.69 -14.17 10.92
CA GLY A 338 -26.19 -13.23 11.92
C GLY A 338 -27.61 -12.74 11.59
N LEU A 339 -27.90 -12.46 10.33
CA LEU A 339 -29.24 -12.08 9.86
C LEU A 339 -30.25 -13.21 10.07
N LEU A 340 -29.92 -14.44 9.69
CA LEU A 340 -30.78 -15.60 9.88
C LEU A 340 -31.08 -15.90 11.36
N LEU A 341 -30.05 -15.84 12.21
CA LEU A 341 -30.20 -16.00 13.65
C LEU A 341 -31.06 -14.87 14.25
N SER A 342 -30.87 -13.64 13.84
CA SER A 342 -31.68 -12.49 14.25
C SER A 342 -33.16 -12.69 13.86
N ILE A 343 -33.44 -13.15 12.64
CA ILE A 343 -34.81 -13.48 12.20
C ILE A 343 -35.41 -14.55 13.10
N ALA A 344 -34.69 -15.62 13.38
CA ALA A 344 -35.18 -16.71 14.19
C ALA A 344 -35.48 -16.27 15.63
N VAL A 345 -34.57 -15.54 16.27
CA VAL A 345 -34.74 -14.99 17.61
C VAL A 345 -35.90 -13.99 17.67
N LEU A 346 -35.93 -13.04 16.73
CA LEU A 346 -37.00 -12.05 16.67
C LEU A 346 -38.36 -12.69 16.45
N PHE A 347 -38.47 -13.69 15.56
CA PHE A 347 -39.72 -14.40 15.35
C PHE A 347 -40.16 -15.19 16.59
N PHE A 348 -39.21 -15.80 17.30
CA PHE A 348 -39.50 -16.54 18.53
C PHE A 348 -40.10 -15.66 19.63
N PHE A 349 -39.55 -14.42 19.79
CA PHE A 349 -40.01 -13.46 20.80
C PHE A 349 -41.24 -12.67 20.39
N LEU A 350 -41.27 -12.10 19.18
CA LEU A 350 -42.35 -11.27 18.70
C LEU A 350 -43.57 -12.05 18.22
N ARG A 351 -43.37 -13.34 17.80
CA ARG A 351 -44.42 -14.21 17.23
C ARG A 351 -45.30 -13.55 16.16
N HIS A 352 -44.78 -12.55 15.47
CA HIS A 352 -45.51 -11.76 14.49
C HIS A 352 -44.62 -11.49 13.24
N TRP A 353 -44.95 -12.19 12.14
CA TRP A 353 -44.16 -12.14 10.91
C TRP A 353 -43.96 -10.72 10.32
N PRO A 354 -44.99 -9.85 10.24
CA PRO A 354 -44.82 -8.50 9.70
C PRO A 354 -43.79 -7.68 10.49
N SER A 355 -43.82 -7.74 11.81
CA SER A 355 -42.85 -7.04 12.68
C SER A 355 -41.43 -7.57 12.49
N THR A 356 -41.27 -8.90 12.42
CA THR A 356 -39.98 -9.52 12.15
C THR A 356 -39.42 -9.07 10.80
N LEU A 357 -40.26 -9.04 9.75
CA LEU A 357 -39.86 -8.61 8.41
C LEU A 357 -39.41 -7.12 8.38
N MET A 358 -40.14 -6.25 9.10
CA MET A 358 -39.76 -4.82 9.19
C MET A 358 -38.35 -4.64 9.78
N VAL A 359 -38.07 -5.31 10.91
CA VAL A 359 -36.74 -5.25 11.57
C VAL A 359 -35.68 -5.83 10.66
N THR A 360 -35.96 -6.99 10.06
CA THR A 360 -35.00 -7.66 9.17
C THR A 360 -34.64 -6.80 7.94
N THR A 361 -35.62 -6.08 7.37
CA THR A 361 -35.37 -5.19 6.23
C THR A 361 -34.55 -3.96 6.61
N ALA A 362 -34.60 -3.52 7.86
CA ALA A 362 -33.82 -2.38 8.32
C ALA A 362 -32.30 -2.66 8.25
N ILE A 363 -31.86 -3.90 8.48
CA ILE A 363 -30.42 -4.26 8.50
C ILE A 363 -29.73 -3.97 7.16
N PRO A 364 -30.19 -4.55 6.02
CA PRO A 364 -29.57 -4.27 4.73
C PRO A 364 -29.65 -2.80 4.31
N ILE A 365 -30.73 -2.10 4.68
CA ILE A 365 -30.87 -0.67 4.42
C ILE A 365 -29.77 0.11 5.14
N CYS A 366 -29.58 -0.12 6.44
CA CYS A 366 -28.53 0.53 7.23
C CYS A 366 -27.14 0.21 6.70
N PHE A 367 -26.90 -1.05 6.34
CA PHE A 367 -25.62 -1.49 5.78
C PHE A 367 -25.28 -0.75 4.48
N VAL A 368 -26.21 -0.70 3.54
CA VAL A 368 -26.03 0.01 2.27
C VAL A 368 -25.87 1.52 2.46
N MET A 369 -26.62 2.12 3.40
CA MET A 369 -26.43 3.52 3.76
C MET A 369 -25.04 3.81 4.30
N THR A 370 -24.49 2.89 5.12
CA THR A 370 -23.12 3.00 5.64
C THR A 370 -22.08 2.96 4.53
N LEU A 371 -22.22 2.03 3.56
CA LEU A 371 -21.33 1.97 2.40
C LEU A 371 -21.39 3.28 1.58
N GLY A 372 -22.60 3.84 1.40
CA GLY A 372 -22.78 5.14 0.77
C GLY A 372 -22.02 6.24 1.48
N PHE A 373 -22.13 6.32 2.79
CA PHE A 373 -21.40 7.31 3.59
C PHE A 373 -19.89 7.13 3.48
N MET A 374 -19.39 5.89 3.60
CA MET A 374 -17.96 5.59 3.47
C MET A 374 -17.38 6.12 2.15
N TYR A 375 -18.10 5.92 1.05
CA TYR A 375 -17.70 6.41 -0.27
C TYR A 375 -17.56 7.94 -0.31
N PHE A 376 -18.54 8.68 0.26
CA PHE A 376 -18.51 10.15 0.27
C PHE A 376 -17.42 10.74 1.16
N VAL A 377 -17.05 10.05 2.24
CA VAL A 377 -15.98 10.49 3.15
C VAL A 377 -14.61 10.02 2.68
N GLY A 378 -14.54 9.16 1.64
CA GLY A 378 -13.28 8.64 1.11
C GLY A 378 -12.67 7.51 1.95
N ILE A 379 -13.50 6.80 2.74
CA ILE A 379 -13.08 5.60 3.46
C ILE A 379 -13.14 4.42 2.50
N THR A 380 -12.04 3.67 2.39
CA THR A 380 -11.94 2.47 1.54
C THR A 380 -12.56 1.25 2.22
N LEU A 381 -12.97 0.26 1.43
CA LEU A 381 -13.40 -1.02 1.95
C LEU A 381 -12.16 -1.90 2.18
N ASN A 382 -11.67 -1.87 3.39
CA ASN A 382 -10.48 -2.59 3.84
C ASN A 382 -10.83 -3.52 5.02
N ILE A 383 -9.88 -4.33 5.45
CA ILE A 383 -10.09 -5.32 6.53
C ILE A 383 -10.65 -4.65 7.79
N LEU A 384 -10.17 -3.46 8.16
CA LEU A 384 -10.61 -2.76 9.38
C LEU A 384 -12.03 -2.21 9.25
N SER A 385 -12.35 -1.57 8.13
CA SER A 385 -13.71 -1.08 7.88
C SER A 385 -14.70 -2.24 7.75
N MET A 386 -14.30 -3.37 7.17
CA MET A 386 -15.11 -4.59 7.12
C MET A 386 -15.35 -5.20 8.51
N MET A 387 -14.34 -5.21 9.38
CA MET A 387 -14.52 -5.60 10.79
C MET A 387 -15.50 -4.66 11.50
N GLY A 388 -15.41 -3.35 11.25
CA GLY A 388 -16.37 -2.38 11.77
C GLY A 388 -17.80 -2.64 11.31
N LEU A 389 -17.99 -2.95 10.02
CA LEU A 389 -19.28 -3.34 9.47
C LEU A 389 -19.82 -4.64 10.11
N LEU A 390 -18.96 -5.64 10.29
CA LEU A 390 -19.33 -6.91 10.91
C LEU A 390 -19.81 -6.73 12.36
N LEU A 391 -19.06 -5.94 13.14
CA LEU A 391 -19.44 -5.60 14.52
C LEU A 391 -20.75 -4.81 14.53
N ALA A 392 -20.92 -3.87 13.62
CA ALA A 392 -22.14 -3.06 13.53
C ALA A 392 -23.38 -3.92 13.22
N VAL A 393 -23.29 -4.96 12.38
CA VAL A 393 -24.43 -5.83 12.05
C VAL A 393 -25.11 -6.35 13.30
N GLY A 394 -24.35 -6.78 14.32
CA GLY A 394 -24.91 -7.23 15.60
C GLY A 394 -25.67 -6.14 16.38
N MET A 395 -25.27 -4.88 16.24
CA MET A 395 -25.87 -3.75 16.97
C MET A 395 -26.97 -3.04 16.17
N LEU A 396 -27.03 -3.25 14.84
CA LEU A 396 -28.03 -2.58 13.99
C LEU A 396 -29.47 -3.00 14.29
N VAL A 397 -29.64 -4.23 14.80
CA VAL A 397 -30.95 -4.82 15.12
C VAL A 397 -31.58 -4.15 16.33
N ASP A 398 -30.80 -3.79 17.34
CA ASP A 398 -31.26 -3.36 18.65
C ASP A 398 -32.23 -2.17 18.59
N ASN A 399 -31.85 -1.12 17.84
CA ASN A 399 -32.67 0.07 17.69
C ASN A 399 -34.03 -0.24 17.05
N ALA A 400 -34.04 -1.09 16.06
CA ALA A 400 -35.24 -1.49 15.32
C ALA A 400 -36.19 -2.33 16.19
N VAL A 401 -35.64 -3.25 16.98
CA VAL A 401 -36.41 -4.14 17.86
C VAL A 401 -37.13 -3.36 18.94
N VAL A 402 -36.42 -2.47 19.64
CA VAL A 402 -37.00 -1.67 20.72
C VAL A 402 -38.14 -0.79 20.22
N VAL A 403 -38.02 -0.20 19.04
CA VAL A 403 -39.10 0.61 18.47
C VAL A 403 -40.29 -0.25 18.05
N VAL A 404 -40.06 -1.39 17.39
CA VAL A 404 -41.14 -2.28 16.94
C VAL A 404 -41.89 -2.85 18.14
N GLU A 405 -41.19 -3.29 19.20
CA GLU A 405 -41.80 -3.81 20.41
C GLU A 405 -42.66 -2.74 21.09
N SER A 406 -42.16 -1.52 21.25
CA SER A 406 -42.93 -0.41 21.83
C SER A 406 -44.18 -0.07 21.00
N ILE A 407 -44.06 -0.06 19.68
CA ILE A 407 -45.21 0.16 18.79
C ILE A 407 -46.21 -0.98 18.93
N TYR A 408 -45.76 -2.22 19.03
CA TYR A 408 -46.63 -3.38 19.19
C TYR A 408 -47.43 -3.32 20.48
N GLN A 409 -46.80 -2.98 21.61
CA GLN A 409 -47.46 -2.79 22.91
C GLN A 409 -48.54 -1.68 22.84
N GLU A 410 -48.29 -0.58 22.15
CA GLU A 410 -49.26 0.48 22.00
C GLU A 410 -50.39 0.09 21.03
N ARG A 411 -50.10 -0.76 20.04
CA ARG A 411 -51.12 -1.26 19.09
C ARG A 411 -52.14 -2.19 19.75
N GLU A 412 -51.75 -2.91 20.80
CA GLU A 412 -52.70 -3.69 21.62
C GLU A 412 -53.69 -2.79 22.39
N LYS A 413 -53.26 -1.57 22.77
CA LYS A 413 -54.11 -0.58 23.43
C LYS A 413 -55.01 0.21 22.45
N TYR A 414 -54.52 0.45 21.24
CA TYR A 414 -55.18 1.24 20.21
C TYR A 414 -55.32 0.44 18.88
N PRO A 415 -56.08 -0.66 18.84
CA PRO A 415 -56.13 -1.56 17.69
C PRO A 415 -56.70 -0.90 16.42
N ASP A 416 -57.64 0.05 16.56
CA ASP A 416 -58.29 0.76 15.46
C ASP A 416 -57.49 2.00 14.97
N GLN A 417 -56.38 2.35 15.64
CA GLN A 417 -55.61 3.57 15.34
C GLN A 417 -54.12 3.28 15.17
N PRO A 418 -53.72 2.54 14.13
CA PRO A 418 -52.35 2.12 13.95
C PRO A 418 -51.36 3.28 13.84
N ARG A 419 -51.74 4.39 13.21
CA ARG A 419 -50.89 5.59 13.11
C ARG A 419 -50.62 6.24 14.47
N LEU A 420 -51.64 6.31 15.34
CA LEU A 420 -51.51 6.85 16.67
C LEU A 420 -50.59 5.95 17.53
N ALA A 421 -50.81 4.63 17.47
CA ALA A 421 -49.99 3.66 18.16
C ALA A 421 -48.52 3.76 17.76
N SER A 422 -48.21 3.91 16.45
CA SER A 422 -46.84 4.08 15.93
C SER A 422 -46.19 5.38 16.44
N VAL A 423 -46.90 6.49 16.50
CA VAL A 423 -46.39 7.77 17.01
C VAL A 423 -46.10 7.67 18.53
N ILE A 424 -47.07 7.15 19.30
CA ILE A 424 -46.93 7.07 20.77
C ILE A 424 -45.84 6.07 21.12
N GLY A 425 -45.83 4.87 20.55
CA GLY A 425 -44.84 3.83 20.82
C GLY A 425 -43.43 4.32 20.51
N THR A 426 -43.21 4.93 19.34
CA THR A 426 -41.89 5.48 19.03
C THR A 426 -41.49 6.61 19.99
N ARG A 427 -42.42 7.49 20.37
CA ARG A 427 -42.13 8.61 21.29
C ARG A 427 -41.70 8.13 22.68
N HIS A 428 -42.27 7.03 23.16
CA HIS A 428 -41.91 6.46 24.47
C HIS A 428 -40.44 6.05 24.55
N VAL A 429 -39.90 5.49 23.48
CA VAL A 429 -38.52 4.98 23.47
C VAL A 429 -37.51 5.91 22.80
N ALA A 430 -37.95 6.93 22.05
CA ALA A 430 -37.10 7.77 21.24
C ALA A 430 -35.94 8.42 22.01
N ILE A 431 -36.20 8.93 23.21
CA ILE A 431 -35.19 9.61 24.03
C ILE A 431 -34.15 8.58 24.52
N ALA A 432 -34.62 7.45 25.06
CA ALA A 432 -33.73 6.38 25.55
C ALA A 432 -32.89 5.80 24.42
N LEU A 433 -33.52 5.57 23.26
CA LEU A 433 -32.86 5.07 22.05
C LEU A 433 -31.78 6.03 21.54
N SER A 434 -32.11 7.35 21.47
CA SER A 434 -31.16 8.37 21.05
C SER A 434 -29.97 8.46 22.02
N ALA A 435 -30.25 8.45 23.33
CA ALA A 435 -29.21 8.49 24.35
C ALA A 435 -28.30 7.25 24.27
N GLY A 436 -28.89 6.04 24.12
CA GLY A 436 -28.13 4.80 23.99
C GLY A 436 -27.27 4.78 22.75
N THR A 437 -27.80 5.15 21.58
CA THR A 437 -27.03 5.21 20.33
C THR A 437 -25.89 6.24 20.41
N LEU A 438 -26.14 7.43 20.98
CA LEU A 438 -25.09 8.42 21.18
C LEU A 438 -24.04 7.94 22.17
N CYS A 439 -24.45 7.24 23.25
CA CYS A 439 -23.51 6.65 24.20
C CYS A 439 -22.56 5.66 23.52
N HIS A 440 -23.09 4.77 22.67
CA HIS A 440 -22.25 3.86 21.86
C HIS A 440 -21.28 4.62 20.95
N CYS A 441 -21.75 5.67 20.26
CA CYS A 441 -20.86 6.48 19.40
C CYS A 441 -19.78 7.21 20.22
N ILE A 442 -20.11 7.73 21.40
CA ILE A 442 -19.17 8.46 22.28
C ILE A 442 -18.00 7.57 22.73
N VAL A 443 -18.23 6.27 22.94
CA VAL A 443 -17.16 5.31 23.28
C VAL A 443 -16.07 5.26 22.21
N PHE A 444 -16.41 5.49 20.96
CA PHE A 444 -15.45 5.47 19.84
C PHE A 444 -14.80 6.84 19.57
N LEU A 445 -15.32 7.96 20.15
CA LEU A 445 -14.76 9.30 19.93
C LEU A 445 -13.27 9.44 20.30
N PRO A 446 -12.76 8.86 21.42
CA PRO A 446 -11.34 8.97 21.74
C PRO A 446 -10.43 8.41 20.66
N MET A 447 -10.89 7.41 19.88
CA MET A 447 -10.14 6.84 18.76
C MET A 447 -10.07 7.81 17.57
N MET A 448 -11.03 8.73 17.43
CA MET A 448 -11.09 9.69 16.33
C MET A 448 -10.36 11.01 16.65
N PHE A 449 -10.28 11.38 17.93
CA PHE A 449 -9.72 12.67 18.40
C PHE A 449 -8.45 12.52 19.25
N GLY A 450 -7.91 11.31 19.38
CA GLY A 450 -6.65 11.05 20.07
C GLY A 450 -5.43 11.57 19.28
N GLU A 451 -4.23 11.41 19.86
CA GLU A 451 -2.98 11.70 19.14
C GLU A 451 -2.91 10.88 17.87
N THR A 452 -2.65 11.53 16.74
CA THR A 452 -2.55 10.87 15.46
C THR A 452 -1.27 10.03 15.43
N ASN A 453 -1.44 8.73 15.27
CA ASN A 453 -0.39 7.74 15.04
C ASN A 453 -0.94 6.62 14.14
N MET A 454 -0.10 5.69 13.73
CA MET A 454 -0.52 4.62 12.83
C MET A 454 -1.70 3.80 13.37
N ILE A 455 -1.68 3.48 14.66
CA ILE A 455 -2.74 2.71 15.33
C ILE A 455 -4.04 3.50 15.37
N THR A 456 -3.99 4.79 15.73
CA THR A 456 -5.20 5.63 15.79
C THR A 456 -5.82 5.86 14.43
N ILE A 457 -5.04 5.96 13.35
CA ILE A 457 -5.58 6.03 11.97
C ILE A 457 -6.36 4.76 11.64
N TYR A 458 -5.81 3.58 11.97
CA TYR A 458 -6.49 2.30 11.77
C TYR A 458 -7.77 2.18 12.60
N LEU A 459 -7.69 2.50 13.89
CA LEU A 459 -8.84 2.46 14.79
C LEU A 459 -9.92 3.48 14.43
N THR A 460 -9.55 4.63 13.85
CA THR A 460 -10.50 5.64 13.37
C THR A 460 -11.37 5.09 12.25
N GLN A 461 -10.83 4.31 11.32
CA GLN A 461 -11.62 3.68 10.25
C GLN A 461 -12.72 2.76 10.81
N LEU A 462 -12.35 1.92 11.78
CA LEU A 462 -13.28 1.06 12.50
C LEU A 462 -14.32 1.88 13.27
N ALA A 463 -13.89 2.88 14.03
CA ALA A 463 -14.73 3.75 14.85
C ALA A 463 -15.78 4.51 14.02
N VAL A 464 -15.35 5.11 12.90
CA VAL A 464 -16.25 5.83 11.97
C VAL A 464 -17.26 4.89 11.37
N THR A 465 -16.83 3.72 10.89
CA THR A 465 -17.72 2.73 10.27
C THR A 465 -18.81 2.26 11.23
N ILE A 466 -18.45 1.92 12.48
CA ILE A 466 -19.43 1.53 13.51
C ILE A 466 -20.36 2.68 13.83
N SER A 467 -19.81 3.89 14.09
CA SER A 467 -20.62 5.05 14.51
C SER A 467 -21.64 5.44 13.44
N VAL A 468 -21.24 5.44 12.16
CA VAL A 468 -22.13 5.73 11.04
C VAL A 468 -23.21 4.68 10.88
N SER A 469 -22.85 3.41 11.03
CA SER A 469 -23.82 2.30 10.99
C SER A 469 -24.87 2.44 12.09
N LEU A 470 -24.45 2.76 13.30
CA LEU A 470 -25.38 2.99 14.43
C LEU A 470 -26.30 4.20 14.21
N LEU A 471 -25.76 5.31 13.69
CA LEU A 471 -26.57 6.49 13.35
C LEU A 471 -27.55 6.19 12.22
N ALA A 472 -27.17 5.41 11.22
CA ALA A 472 -28.08 4.96 10.18
C ALA A 472 -29.21 4.09 10.77
N SER A 473 -28.88 3.15 11.66
CA SER A 473 -29.88 2.32 12.37
C SER A 473 -30.83 3.16 13.20
N TRP A 474 -30.32 4.13 13.95
CA TRP A 474 -31.13 5.05 14.71
C TRP A 474 -32.10 5.84 13.81
N LEU A 475 -31.62 6.37 12.67
CA LEU A 475 -32.44 7.12 11.72
C LEU A 475 -33.56 6.24 11.14
N VAL A 476 -33.23 5.01 10.73
CA VAL A 476 -34.21 4.02 10.22
C VAL A 476 -35.25 3.69 11.31
N ALA A 477 -34.80 3.46 12.55
CA ALA A 477 -35.65 3.09 13.67
C ALA A 477 -36.68 4.18 14.04
N ILE A 478 -36.32 5.46 13.99
CA ILE A 478 -37.24 6.57 14.37
C ILE A 478 -38.08 7.10 13.22
N SER A 479 -37.78 6.72 11.98
CA SER A 479 -38.46 7.27 10.78
C SER A 479 -39.10 6.19 9.90
N LEU A 480 -38.30 5.26 9.37
CA LEU A 480 -38.81 4.24 8.43
C LEU A 480 -39.69 3.21 9.11
N ILE A 481 -39.27 2.67 10.26
CA ILE A 481 -39.99 1.63 10.99
C ILE A 481 -41.40 2.12 11.44
N PRO A 482 -41.54 3.29 12.11
CA PRO A 482 -42.86 3.80 12.48
C PRO A 482 -43.77 4.05 11.28
N MET A 483 -43.20 4.49 10.15
CA MET A 483 -43.97 4.72 8.91
C MET A 483 -44.44 3.40 8.31
N LEU A 484 -43.64 2.32 8.30
CA LEU A 484 -44.04 1.00 7.83
C LEU A 484 -45.06 0.32 8.75
N SER A 485 -45.03 0.64 10.03
CA SER A 485 -45.96 0.11 11.03
C SER A 485 -47.31 0.84 11.08
N ALA A 486 -47.43 2.04 10.51
CA ALA A 486 -48.60 2.90 10.53
C ALA A 486 -49.58 2.59 9.39
#